data_7f95473c0cf39f0f63d5d0385dfc97b9
#
_entry.id   7f95473c0cf39f0f63d5d0385dfc97b9
#
_cell.length_a   1.000
_cell.length_b   1.000
_cell.length_c   1.000
_cell.angle_alpha   90.00
_cell.angle_beta   90.00
_cell.angle_gamma   90.00
#
_symmetry.space_group_name_H-M   'P 1'
#
loop_
_entity.id
_entity.type
_entity.pdbx_description
1 polymer ?
#
loop_
_entity_poly.entity_id
_entity_poly.type
_entity_poly.pdbx_seq_one_letter_code
_entity_poly.pdbx_strand_id
1 'polypeptide(L)'
;SPLFKKIFGKSNVGRAYDLPFDIKTRKFSYYNARKQGLPTDSDYVRYIEDWAQVTLIVPPRMDEYIAVNMEIQRIFQNYGSPEDIYPYSIDEGFIDLTSSLNYFIPDKNLSRKDKLDMLSARIQRDIWRQTGIYSTVGMSNANPLLAKLALDNEAKHTPTMRANWSYQDVEEKVWAIPKMTDFWGIGRRMEKRLHALGIFSIK
;
A
#
# COMPACT_ATOMS: atom_id res chain seq x y z
N SER A 1 0.85 -1.33 12.91
CA SER A 1 0.88 -2.66 13.52
C SER A 1 -0.46 -3.36 13.34
N PRO A 2 -0.48 -4.69 13.08
CA PRO A 2 -1.72 -5.45 12.90
C PRO A 2 -2.67 -5.33 14.10
N LEU A 3 -2.13 -5.31 15.30
CA LEU A 3 -2.90 -5.12 16.53
C LEU A 3 -3.58 -3.76 16.57
N PHE A 4 -2.88 -2.69 16.20
CA PHE A 4 -3.44 -1.35 16.10
C PHE A 4 -4.62 -1.30 15.13
N LYS A 5 -4.46 -1.89 13.94
CA LYS A 5 -5.54 -1.98 12.95
C LYS A 5 -6.77 -2.72 13.50
N LYS A 6 -6.54 -3.82 14.22
CA LYS A 6 -7.61 -4.62 14.82
C LYS A 6 -8.35 -3.85 15.92
N ILE A 7 -7.62 -3.16 16.81
CA ILE A 7 -8.21 -2.43 17.94
C ILE A 7 -9.02 -1.22 17.46
N PHE A 8 -8.50 -0.48 16.48
CA PHE A 8 -9.13 0.77 16.00
C PHE A 8 -9.96 0.60 14.73
N GLY A 9 -10.10 -0.63 14.21
CA GLY A 9 -10.86 -0.91 12.99
C GLY A 9 -10.35 -0.17 11.75
N LYS A 10 -9.06 0.21 11.74
CA LYS A 10 -8.48 1.03 10.66
C LYS A 10 -7.58 0.24 9.74
N SER A 11 -7.61 0.57 8.46
CA SER A 11 -6.72 -0.01 7.45
C SER A 11 -5.28 0.51 7.56
N ASN A 12 -5.07 1.71 8.10
CA ASN A 12 -3.77 2.37 8.19
C ASN A 12 -3.28 2.48 9.63
N VAL A 13 -1.96 2.41 9.81
CA VAL A 13 -1.31 2.78 11.07
C VAL A 13 -1.48 4.28 11.24
N GLY A 14 -2.15 4.69 12.32
CA GLY A 14 -2.31 6.10 12.65
C GLY A 14 -0.96 6.74 13.02
N ARG A 15 -0.85 8.03 12.80
CA ARG A 15 0.26 8.82 13.32
C ARG A 15 0.08 8.98 14.83
N ALA A 16 1.16 9.27 15.55
CA ALA A 16 1.13 9.42 17.01
C ALA A 16 0.05 10.40 17.51
N TYR A 17 -0.21 11.46 16.75
CA TYR A 17 -1.25 12.45 17.06
C TYR A 17 -2.69 12.01 16.69
N ASP A 18 -2.86 10.87 16.01
CA ASP A 18 -4.18 10.29 15.76
C ASP A 18 -4.56 9.24 16.82
N LEU A 19 -3.68 8.96 17.78
CA LEU A 19 -4.00 8.04 18.87
C LEU A 19 -5.16 8.58 19.70
N PRO A 20 -6.11 7.73 20.15
CA PRO A 20 -7.22 8.15 20.98
C PRO A 20 -6.81 8.40 22.44
N PHE A 21 -5.53 8.61 22.69
CA PHE A 21 -4.98 8.99 24.01
C PHE A 21 -3.78 9.94 23.83
N ASP A 22 -3.53 10.72 24.84
CA ASP A 22 -2.34 11.57 24.90
C ASP A 22 -1.08 10.75 25.22
N ILE A 23 -0.01 10.94 24.43
CA ILE A 23 1.21 10.13 24.53
C ILE A 23 1.93 10.32 25.87
N LYS A 24 1.90 11.53 26.42
CA LYS A 24 2.61 11.86 27.67
C LYS A 24 1.83 11.43 28.89
N THR A 25 0.55 11.83 28.94
CA THR A 25 -0.31 11.59 30.10
C THR A 25 -0.97 10.22 30.10
N ARG A 26 -1.00 9.55 28.95
CA ARG A 26 -1.68 8.27 28.72
C ARG A 26 -3.20 8.33 28.93
N LYS A 27 -3.76 9.53 29.04
CA LYS A 27 -5.19 9.75 29.22
C LYS A 27 -5.92 9.78 27.87
N PHE A 28 -7.19 9.35 27.89
CA PHE A 28 -8.04 9.31 26.71
C PHE A 28 -8.19 10.69 26.07
N SER A 29 -8.10 10.75 24.75
CA SER A 29 -8.27 11.97 23.96
C SER A 29 -9.66 11.97 23.29
N TYR A 30 -10.62 12.62 23.91
CA TYR A 30 -11.97 12.79 23.35
C TYR A 30 -11.96 13.50 21.99
N TYR A 31 -11.06 14.45 21.78
CA TYR A 31 -10.89 15.13 20.52
C TYR A 31 -10.51 14.15 19.40
N ASN A 32 -9.46 13.35 19.61
CA ASN A 32 -8.99 12.38 18.61
C ASN A 32 -10.00 11.26 18.39
N ALA A 33 -10.66 10.80 19.44
CA ALA A 33 -11.69 9.77 19.35
C ALA A 33 -12.88 10.24 18.50
N ARG A 34 -13.41 11.43 18.76
CA ARG A 34 -14.52 12.01 17.99
C ARG A 34 -14.15 12.24 16.52
N LYS A 35 -12.95 12.77 16.25
CA LYS A 35 -12.44 12.97 14.88
C LYS A 35 -12.40 11.66 14.09
N GLN A 36 -12.28 10.54 14.78
CA GLN A 36 -12.16 9.22 14.18
C GLN A 36 -13.45 8.39 14.25
N GLY A 37 -14.52 8.93 14.84
CA GLY A 37 -15.78 8.21 15.04
C GLY A 37 -15.67 7.02 16.01
N LEU A 38 -14.71 7.08 16.98
CA LEU A 38 -14.55 6.06 17.98
C LEU A 38 -15.54 6.26 19.16
N PRO A 39 -15.93 5.20 19.87
CA PRO A 39 -16.74 5.29 21.06
C PRO A 39 -16.13 6.20 22.13
N THR A 40 -16.97 6.80 22.97
CA THR A 40 -16.54 7.69 24.06
C THR A 40 -17.24 7.35 25.40
N ASP A 41 -17.86 6.16 25.47
CA ASP A 41 -18.42 5.63 26.70
C ASP A 41 -17.34 5.24 27.72
N SER A 42 -17.71 5.07 28.96
CA SER A 42 -16.78 4.84 30.06
C SER A 42 -15.96 3.56 29.92
N ASP A 43 -16.56 2.52 29.36
CA ASP A 43 -15.90 1.22 29.24
C ASP A 43 -14.85 1.26 28.12
N TYR A 44 -15.15 1.92 27.00
CA TYR A 44 -14.19 2.13 25.92
C TYR A 44 -13.05 3.06 26.36
N VAL A 45 -13.37 4.15 27.08
CA VAL A 45 -12.36 5.07 27.63
C VAL A 45 -11.39 4.33 28.55
N ARG A 46 -11.90 3.52 29.48
CA ARG A 46 -11.06 2.70 30.39
C ARG A 46 -10.20 1.73 29.60
N TYR A 47 -10.79 1.00 28.65
CA TYR A 47 -10.07 0.08 27.79
C TYR A 47 -8.90 0.74 27.05
N ILE A 48 -9.11 1.94 26.48
CA ILE A 48 -8.06 2.69 25.79
C ILE A 48 -6.99 3.20 26.75
N GLU A 49 -7.36 3.67 27.94
CA GLU A 49 -6.38 4.11 28.96
C GLU A 49 -5.54 2.95 29.48
N ASP A 50 -6.14 1.79 29.76
CA ASP A 50 -5.41 0.59 30.15
C ASP A 50 -4.45 0.13 29.04
N TRP A 51 -4.92 0.14 27.79
CA TRP A 51 -4.08 -0.18 26.65
C TRP A 51 -2.93 0.83 26.49
N ALA A 52 -3.18 2.12 26.73
CA ALA A 52 -2.17 3.17 26.64
C ALA A 52 -1.04 2.96 27.67
N GLN A 53 -1.32 2.46 28.86
CA GLN A 53 -0.30 2.21 29.89
C GLN A 53 0.71 1.15 29.48
N VAL A 54 0.26 0.11 28.77
CA VAL A 54 1.13 -0.99 28.33
C VAL A 54 1.70 -0.81 26.92
N THR A 55 1.32 0.29 26.23
CA THR A 55 1.76 0.54 24.85
C THR A 55 3.11 1.25 24.83
N LEU A 56 4.09 0.62 24.20
CA LEU A 56 5.38 1.23 23.92
C LEU A 56 5.31 2.04 22.61
N ILE A 57 5.62 3.33 22.69
CA ILE A 57 5.74 4.22 21.52
C ILE A 57 7.22 4.46 21.28
N VAL A 58 7.71 3.97 20.16
CA VAL A 58 9.11 4.09 19.75
C VAL A 58 9.23 4.99 18.52
N PRO A 59 10.33 5.75 18.39
CA PRO A 59 10.62 6.47 17.16
C PRO A 59 10.81 5.49 16.00
N PRO A 60 10.49 5.91 14.75
CA PRO A 60 10.74 5.09 13.57
C PRO A 60 12.27 4.89 13.38
N ARG A 61 12.67 3.67 13.08
CA ARG A 61 14.06 3.32 12.80
C ARG A 61 14.31 3.44 11.30
N MET A 62 14.43 4.69 10.83
CA MET A 62 14.50 5.00 9.39
C MET A 62 15.70 4.36 8.71
N ASP A 63 16.85 4.28 9.39
CA ASP A 63 18.06 3.67 8.83
C ASP A 63 17.85 2.18 8.51
N GLU A 64 17.13 1.46 9.37
CA GLU A 64 16.79 0.06 9.12
C GLU A 64 15.80 -0.08 7.96
N TYR A 65 14.81 0.82 7.86
CA TYR A 65 13.85 0.78 6.76
C TYR A 65 14.53 1.05 5.42
N ILE A 66 15.47 1.99 5.37
CA ILE A 66 16.28 2.27 4.19
C ILE A 66 17.16 1.06 3.84
N ALA A 67 17.84 0.47 4.82
CA ALA A 67 18.69 -0.69 4.59
C ALA A 67 17.93 -1.88 3.98
N VAL A 68 16.74 -2.18 4.53
CA VAL A 68 15.88 -3.25 3.99
C VAL A 68 15.34 -2.90 2.60
N ASN A 69 14.98 -1.63 2.35
CA ASN A 69 14.58 -1.21 1.01
C ASN A 69 15.73 -1.42 0.00
N MET A 70 16.95 -1.05 0.34
CA MET A 70 18.10 -1.27 -0.52
C MET A 70 18.36 -2.76 -0.80
N GLU A 71 18.09 -3.64 0.15
CA GLU A 71 18.15 -5.09 -0.05
C GLU A 71 17.09 -5.55 -1.04
N ILE A 72 15.86 -5.07 -0.93
CA ILE A 72 14.78 -5.36 -1.88
C ILE A 72 15.15 -4.85 -3.29
N GLN A 73 15.76 -3.66 -3.42
CA GLN A 73 16.24 -3.16 -4.71
C GLN A 73 17.31 -4.08 -5.32
N ARG A 74 18.21 -4.67 -4.51
CA ARG A 74 19.18 -5.68 -4.99
C ARG A 74 18.48 -6.95 -5.46
N ILE A 75 17.40 -7.37 -4.80
CA ILE A 75 16.61 -8.53 -5.25
C ILE A 75 16.01 -8.23 -6.63
N PHE A 76 15.52 -7.02 -6.88
CA PHE A 76 15.01 -6.63 -8.20
C PHE A 76 16.05 -6.72 -9.30
N GLN A 77 17.35 -6.45 -9.01
CA GLN A 77 18.45 -6.59 -9.98
C GLN A 77 18.67 -8.03 -10.46
N ASN A 78 18.13 -9.02 -9.77
CA ASN A 78 18.10 -10.40 -10.27
C ASN A 78 17.07 -10.63 -11.37
N TYR A 79 16.17 -9.66 -11.61
CA TYR A 79 15.02 -9.78 -12.51
C TYR A 79 14.99 -8.75 -13.63
N GLY A 80 15.66 -7.62 -13.45
CA GLY A 80 15.75 -6.55 -14.44
C GLY A 80 17.10 -5.83 -14.33
N SER A 81 17.44 -5.05 -15.36
CA SER A 81 18.63 -4.21 -15.32
C SER A 81 18.47 -3.04 -14.36
N PRO A 82 19.55 -2.40 -13.90
CA PRO A 82 19.44 -1.23 -13.02
C PRO A 82 18.60 -0.10 -13.62
N GLU A 83 18.59 0.06 -14.97
CA GLU A 83 17.80 1.06 -15.68
C GLU A 83 16.31 0.77 -15.66
N ASP A 84 15.93 -0.49 -15.44
CA ASP A 84 14.54 -0.94 -15.37
C ASP A 84 13.96 -0.85 -13.96
N ILE A 85 14.76 -0.42 -12.96
CA ILE A 85 14.38 -0.36 -11.55
C ILE A 85 14.26 1.08 -11.10
N TYR A 86 13.08 1.46 -10.62
CA TYR A 86 12.75 2.84 -10.22
C TYR A 86 12.34 2.88 -8.75
N PRO A 87 13.28 3.18 -7.82
CA PRO A 87 12.92 3.46 -6.43
C PRO A 87 12.00 4.66 -6.36
N TYR A 88 10.81 4.49 -5.77
CA TYR A 88 9.79 5.54 -5.70
C TYR A 88 9.73 6.20 -4.32
N SER A 89 9.75 5.38 -3.28
CA SER A 89 9.74 5.82 -1.89
C SER A 89 10.55 4.84 -1.03
N ILE A 90 10.53 5.05 0.29
CA ILE A 90 11.23 4.18 1.24
C ILE A 90 10.68 2.73 1.28
N ASP A 91 9.45 2.53 0.83
CA ASP A 91 8.73 1.26 0.90
C ASP A 91 8.05 0.87 -0.42
N GLU A 92 8.31 1.63 -1.48
CA GLU A 92 7.73 1.40 -2.80
C GLU A 92 8.77 1.58 -3.92
N GLY A 93 8.66 0.76 -4.95
CA GLY A 93 9.46 0.87 -6.18
C GLY A 93 8.73 0.24 -7.36
N PHE A 94 9.20 0.55 -8.56
CA PHE A 94 8.75 -0.06 -9.79
C PHE A 94 9.90 -0.83 -10.43
N ILE A 95 9.55 -1.90 -11.12
CA ILE A 95 10.46 -2.64 -11.99
C ILE A 95 9.78 -2.87 -13.34
N ASP A 96 10.43 -2.48 -14.43
CA ASP A 96 10.02 -2.84 -15.77
C ASP A 96 10.56 -4.23 -16.12
N LEU A 97 9.66 -5.18 -16.32
CA LEU A 97 9.99 -6.56 -16.66
C LEU A 97 9.83 -6.86 -18.15
N THR A 98 9.62 -5.84 -18.97
CA THR A 98 9.32 -6.03 -20.41
C THR A 98 10.42 -6.79 -21.13
N SER A 99 11.68 -6.45 -20.90
CA SER A 99 12.84 -7.07 -21.52
C SER A 99 13.14 -8.47 -20.99
N SER A 100 12.92 -8.70 -19.69
CA SER A 100 13.31 -9.92 -18.99
C SER A 100 12.21 -10.98 -18.91
N LEU A 101 10.94 -10.61 -19.13
CA LEU A 101 9.77 -11.46 -18.91
C LEU A 101 9.86 -12.81 -19.64
N ASN A 102 10.21 -12.81 -20.92
CA ASN A 102 10.32 -14.03 -21.70
C ASN A 102 11.56 -14.86 -21.37
N TYR A 103 12.60 -14.26 -20.81
CA TYR A 103 13.75 -14.98 -20.30
C TYR A 103 13.39 -15.81 -19.07
N PHE A 104 12.66 -15.21 -18.13
CA PHE A 104 12.26 -15.92 -16.91
C PHE A 104 11.09 -16.89 -17.11
N ILE A 105 10.15 -16.56 -18.01
CA ILE A 105 8.96 -17.37 -18.31
C ILE A 105 8.90 -17.59 -19.83
N PRO A 106 9.68 -18.55 -20.36
CA PRO A 106 9.82 -18.76 -21.81
C PRO A 106 8.62 -19.44 -22.48
N ASP A 107 7.64 -19.92 -21.73
CA ASP A 107 6.46 -20.61 -22.26
C ASP A 107 5.68 -19.68 -23.22
N LYS A 108 5.62 -20.05 -24.49
CA LYS A 108 4.95 -19.29 -25.55
C LYS A 108 3.41 -19.40 -25.50
N ASN A 109 2.87 -20.38 -24.79
CA ASN A 109 1.43 -20.58 -24.66
C ASN A 109 0.80 -19.67 -23.59
N LEU A 110 1.60 -19.10 -22.71
CA LEU A 110 1.12 -18.20 -21.67
C LEU A 110 0.97 -16.76 -22.19
N SER A 111 -0.11 -16.11 -21.79
CA SER A 111 -0.30 -14.69 -22.04
C SER A 111 0.76 -13.85 -21.30
N ARG A 112 1.01 -12.62 -21.77
CA ARG A 112 1.89 -11.69 -21.03
C ARG A 112 1.36 -11.40 -19.61
N LYS A 113 0.05 -11.37 -19.44
CA LYS A 113 -0.60 -11.17 -18.15
C LYS A 113 -0.26 -12.32 -17.18
N ASP A 114 -0.37 -13.57 -17.64
CA ASP A 114 -0.07 -14.75 -16.81
C ASP A 114 1.43 -14.83 -16.48
N LYS A 115 2.30 -14.58 -17.46
CA LYS A 115 3.74 -14.53 -17.24
C LYS A 115 4.12 -13.50 -16.20
N LEU A 116 3.52 -12.33 -16.26
CA LEU A 116 3.78 -11.23 -15.32
C LEU A 116 3.32 -11.59 -13.91
N ASP A 117 2.16 -12.25 -13.76
CA ASP A 117 1.70 -12.74 -12.45
C ASP A 117 2.63 -13.80 -11.87
N MET A 118 3.04 -14.77 -12.70
CA MET A 118 3.97 -15.83 -12.28
C MET A 118 5.33 -15.26 -11.84
N LEU A 119 5.88 -14.30 -12.60
CA LEU A 119 7.16 -13.69 -12.27
C LEU A 119 7.06 -12.82 -11.01
N SER A 120 5.98 -12.08 -10.87
CA SER A 120 5.70 -11.29 -9.68
C SER A 120 5.55 -12.15 -8.42
N ALA A 121 4.89 -13.31 -8.53
CA ALA A 121 4.81 -14.29 -7.44
C ALA A 121 6.19 -14.83 -7.04
N ARG A 122 7.10 -15.02 -8.02
CA ARG A 122 8.48 -15.42 -7.74
C ARG A 122 9.25 -14.31 -7.03
N ILE A 123 9.13 -13.07 -7.47
CA ILE A 123 9.76 -11.90 -6.83
C ILE A 123 9.27 -11.73 -5.39
N GLN A 124 7.94 -11.80 -5.15
CA GLN A 124 7.39 -11.75 -3.78
C GLN A 124 7.98 -12.81 -2.86
N ARG A 125 8.13 -14.04 -3.39
CA ARG A 125 8.69 -15.15 -2.62
C ARG A 125 10.15 -14.93 -2.28
N ASP A 126 10.91 -14.37 -3.21
CA ASP A 126 12.33 -14.09 -3.00
C ASP A 126 12.54 -12.94 -2.00
N ILE A 127 11.71 -11.89 -2.08
CA ILE A 127 11.67 -10.82 -1.07
C ILE A 127 11.38 -11.42 0.30
N TRP A 128 10.33 -12.21 0.41
CA TRP A 128 9.96 -12.83 1.69
C TRP A 128 11.06 -13.75 2.24
N ARG A 129 11.69 -14.58 1.40
CA ARG A 129 12.76 -15.49 1.82
C ARG A 129 14.00 -14.77 2.33
N GLN A 130 14.34 -13.64 1.75
CA GLN A 130 15.55 -12.91 2.09
C GLN A 130 15.33 -11.88 3.20
N THR A 131 14.15 -11.25 3.26
CA THR A 131 13.88 -10.13 4.18
C THR A 131 12.82 -10.44 5.24
N GLY A 132 12.04 -11.51 5.08
CA GLY A 132 10.86 -11.79 5.91
C GLY A 132 9.66 -10.86 5.64
N ILE A 133 9.73 -9.98 4.63
CA ILE A 133 8.67 -9.01 4.33
C ILE A 133 7.68 -9.59 3.33
N TYR A 134 6.39 -9.50 3.65
CA TYR A 134 5.31 -9.74 2.71
C TYR A 134 5.05 -8.49 1.89
N SER A 135 5.38 -8.53 0.60
CA SER A 135 5.17 -7.42 -0.32
C SER A 135 3.82 -7.53 -1.05
N THR A 136 3.24 -6.38 -1.37
CA THR A 136 2.05 -6.28 -2.22
C THR A 136 2.46 -5.80 -3.60
N VAL A 137 1.91 -6.37 -4.67
CA VAL A 137 2.32 -6.08 -6.04
C VAL A 137 1.13 -5.70 -6.91
N GLY A 138 1.18 -4.49 -7.45
CA GLY A 138 0.34 -4.09 -8.57
C GLY A 138 1.09 -4.29 -9.89
N MET A 139 0.42 -4.83 -10.87
CA MET A 139 1.00 -5.13 -12.18
C MET A 139 0.20 -4.49 -13.30
N SER A 140 0.86 -4.12 -14.37
CA SER A 140 0.23 -3.74 -15.62
C SER A 140 1.14 -4.01 -16.81
N ASN A 141 0.54 -4.38 -17.93
CA ASN A 141 1.24 -4.43 -19.22
C ASN A 141 1.10 -3.11 -20.01
N ALA A 142 0.55 -2.08 -19.40
CA ALA A 142 0.25 -0.80 -20.04
C ALA A 142 1.20 0.32 -19.57
N ASN A 143 1.15 0.68 -18.28
CA ASN A 143 1.96 1.77 -17.73
C ASN A 143 2.07 1.67 -16.20
N PRO A 144 3.03 2.39 -15.56
CA PRO A 144 3.22 2.38 -14.11
C PRO A 144 2.04 2.91 -13.31
N LEU A 145 1.28 3.88 -13.86
CA LEU A 145 0.09 4.42 -13.19
C LEU A 145 -0.96 3.32 -12.99
N LEU A 146 -1.21 2.54 -14.02
CA LEU A 146 -2.21 1.47 -13.94
C LEU A 146 -1.75 0.36 -12.98
N ALA A 147 -0.46 0.05 -12.93
CA ALA A 147 0.11 -0.86 -11.93
C ALA A 147 -0.07 -0.31 -10.50
N LYS A 148 0.15 1.00 -10.29
CA LYS A 148 -0.06 1.64 -8.99
C LYS A 148 -1.52 1.66 -8.56
N LEU A 149 -2.45 1.89 -9.49
CA LEU A 149 -3.89 1.81 -9.21
C LEU A 149 -4.33 0.37 -8.87
N ALA A 150 -3.80 -0.63 -9.57
CA ALA A 150 -4.03 -2.03 -9.26
C ALA A 150 -3.49 -2.39 -7.85
N LEU A 151 -2.32 -1.86 -7.49
CA LEU A 151 -1.73 -2.04 -6.16
C LEU A 151 -2.67 -1.50 -5.06
N ASP A 152 -3.10 -0.25 -5.20
CA ASP A 152 -3.81 0.44 -4.13
C ASP A 152 -5.28 0.02 -4.01
N ASN A 153 -5.94 -0.28 -5.14
CA ASN A 153 -7.38 -0.53 -5.16
C ASN A 153 -7.75 -2.03 -5.15
N GLU A 154 -6.86 -2.93 -5.54
CA GLU A 154 -7.17 -4.37 -5.58
C GLU A 154 -6.15 -5.23 -4.83
N ALA A 155 -4.86 -5.14 -5.14
CA ALA A 155 -3.84 -6.07 -4.62
C ALA A 155 -3.80 -6.16 -3.10
N LYS A 156 -3.96 -5.03 -2.40
CA LYS A 156 -3.98 -4.95 -0.93
C LYS A 156 -5.15 -5.71 -0.29
N HIS A 157 -6.16 -6.07 -1.07
CA HIS A 157 -7.38 -6.74 -0.63
C HIS A 157 -7.48 -8.19 -1.10
N THR A 158 -6.52 -8.68 -1.89
CA THR A 158 -6.48 -10.06 -2.37
C THR A 158 -5.64 -10.96 -1.45
N PRO A 159 -5.97 -12.25 -1.31
CA PRO A 159 -5.16 -13.20 -0.53
C PRO A 159 -3.73 -13.35 -1.05
N THR A 160 -3.53 -13.19 -2.35
CA THR A 160 -2.21 -13.28 -3.00
C THR A 160 -1.39 -12.01 -2.87
N MET A 161 -1.99 -10.90 -2.41
CA MET A 161 -1.42 -9.57 -2.37
C MET A 161 -0.92 -9.11 -3.76
N ARG A 162 -1.61 -9.55 -4.84
CA ARG A 162 -1.31 -9.21 -6.22
C ARG A 162 -2.57 -8.83 -6.98
N ALA A 163 -2.44 -7.86 -7.91
CA ALA A 163 -3.45 -7.52 -8.90
C ALA A 163 -2.79 -7.11 -10.22
N ASN A 164 -3.45 -7.42 -11.33
CA ASN A 164 -2.94 -7.17 -12.67
C ASN A 164 -4.00 -6.50 -13.53
N TRP A 165 -3.81 -5.22 -13.79
CA TRP A 165 -4.72 -4.40 -14.59
C TRP A 165 -4.09 -4.08 -15.95
N SER A 166 -4.87 -4.24 -17.00
CA SER A 166 -4.52 -3.92 -18.38
C SER A 166 -5.35 -2.74 -18.90
N TYR A 167 -5.09 -2.26 -20.11
CA TYR A 167 -5.92 -1.22 -20.73
C TYR A 167 -7.38 -1.64 -20.84
N GLN A 168 -7.64 -2.92 -21.06
CA GLN A 168 -9.00 -3.47 -21.15
C GLN A 168 -9.78 -3.37 -19.84
N ASP A 169 -9.06 -3.32 -18.72
CA ASP A 169 -9.66 -3.23 -17.39
C ASP A 169 -10.00 -1.77 -16.98
N VAL A 170 -9.63 -0.76 -17.79
CA VAL A 170 -9.80 0.66 -17.44
C VAL A 170 -11.27 1.03 -17.20
N GLU A 171 -12.15 0.63 -18.11
CA GLU A 171 -13.58 0.95 -18.00
C GLU A 171 -14.20 0.32 -16.75
N GLU A 172 -13.93 -0.95 -16.51
CA GLU A 172 -14.52 -1.71 -15.41
C GLU A 172 -13.89 -1.38 -14.05
N LYS A 173 -12.57 -1.15 -14.01
CA LYS A 173 -11.85 -1.03 -12.75
C LYS A 173 -11.43 0.40 -12.42
N VAL A 174 -10.91 1.16 -13.39
CA VAL A 174 -10.43 2.53 -13.12
C VAL A 174 -11.59 3.51 -13.02
N TRP A 175 -12.54 3.46 -13.95
CA TRP A 175 -13.70 4.36 -13.91
C TRP A 175 -14.68 4.00 -12.80
N ALA A 176 -14.60 2.77 -12.26
CA ALA A 176 -15.39 2.32 -11.13
C ALA A 176 -14.80 2.71 -9.76
N ILE A 177 -13.64 3.37 -9.71
CA ILE A 177 -13.05 3.85 -8.45
C ILE A 177 -14.03 4.85 -7.79
N PRO A 178 -14.60 4.51 -6.62
CA PRO A 178 -15.74 5.24 -6.08
C PRO A 178 -15.41 6.62 -5.52
N LYS A 179 -14.16 6.82 -5.08
CA LYS A 179 -13.70 8.09 -4.51
C LYS A 179 -12.52 8.60 -5.33
N MET A 180 -12.56 9.86 -5.71
CA MET A 180 -11.46 10.48 -6.44
C MET A 180 -10.14 10.41 -5.66
N THR A 181 -10.19 10.46 -4.33
CA THR A 181 -9.00 10.35 -3.47
C THR A 181 -8.39 8.96 -3.40
N ASP A 182 -9.06 7.93 -3.93
CA ASP A 182 -8.52 6.58 -4.06
C ASP A 182 -7.76 6.41 -5.41
N PHE A 183 -7.85 7.43 -6.27
CA PHE A 183 -7.03 7.52 -7.47
C PHE A 183 -5.67 8.15 -7.11
N TRP A 184 -4.59 7.45 -7.43
CA TRP A 184 -3.24 7.90 -7.12
C TRP A 184 -2.95 9.28 -7.73
N GLY A 185 -2.43 10.20 -6.91
CA GLY A 185 -2.16 11.59 -7.30
C GLY A 185 -3.32 12.56 -7.00
N ILE A 186 -4.53 12.07 -6.69
CA ILE A 186 -5.66 12.92 -6.31
C ILE A 186 -5.83 12.92 -4.79
N GLY A 187 -5.28 13.94 -4.13
CA GLY A 187 -5.53 14.18 -2.71
C GLY A 187 -6.75 15.11 -2.49
N ARG A 188 -7.17 15.26 -1.23
CA ARG A 188 -8.35 16.08 -0.86
C ARG A 188 -8.35 17.51 -1.43
N ARG A 189 -7.16 18.13 -1.61
CA ARG A 189 -7.07 19.48 -2.19
C ARG A 189 -7.33 19.47 -3.69
N MET A 190 -6.85 18.45 -4.40
CA MET A 190 -7.10 18.28 -5.82
C MET A 190 -8.56 17.93 -6.07
N GLU A 191 -9.13 16.99 -5.33
CA GLU A 191 -10.55 16.66 -5.37
C GLU A 191 -11.44 17.91 -5.23
N LYS A 192 -11.18 18.79 -4.25
CA LYS A 192 -11.93 20.06 -4.10
C LYS A 192 -11.83 20.96 -5.34
N ARG A 193 -10.66 21.02 -5.98
CA ARG A 193 -10.47 21.80 -7.22
C ARG A 193 -11.24 21.20 -8.38
N LEU A 194 -11.21 19.87 -8.53
CA LEU A 194 -11.96 19.16 -9.56
C LEU A 194 -13.46 19.35 -9.38
N HIS A 195 -13.97 19.23 -8.16
CA HIS A 195 -15.38 19.49 -7.83
C HIS A 195 -15.80 20.93 -8.17
N ALA A 196 -14.94 21.93 -7.92
CA ALA A 196 -15.21 23.32 -8.30
C ALA A 196 -15.29 23.55 -9.81
N LEU A 197 -14.70 22.64 -10.60
CA LEU A 197 -14.77 22.62 -12.07
C LEU A 197 -15.90 21.72 -12.60
N GLY A 198 -16.74 21.16 -11.73
CA GLY A 198 -17.83 20.28 -12.11
C GLY A 198 -17.39 18.84 -12.39
N ILE A 199 -16.18 18.41 -12.01
CA ILE A 199 -15.65 17.07 -12.20
C ILE A 199 -15.82 16.30 -10.89
N PHE A 200 -16.71 15.32 -10.86
CA PHE A 200 -17.10 14.58 -9.65
C PHE A 200 -16.77 13.09 -9.69
N SER A 201 -16.20 12.59 -10.77
CA SER A 201 -15.83 11.17 -10.93
C SER A 201 -14.54 11.01 -11.73
N ILE A 202 -13.98 9.82 -11.70
CA ILE A 202 -12.78 9.45 -12.49
C ILE A 202 -13.15 9.19 -13.97
N LYS A 203 -14.40 8.90 -14.26
CA LYS A 203 -14.91 8.72 -15.63
C LYS A 203 -15.05 10.06 -16.33
#